data_725a76962b32219d2e000e6bb6fb92a8
#
_entry.id   725a76962b32219d2e000e6bb6fb92a8
#
_cell.length_a   1.000
_cell.length_b   1.000
_cell.length_c   1.000
_cell.angle_alpha   90.00
_cell.angle_beta   90.00
_cell.angle_gamma   90.00
#
_symmetry.space_group_name_H-M   'P 1'
#
loop_
_entity.id
_entity.type
_entity.pdbx_description
1 polymer ?
#
loop_
_entity_poly.entity_id
_entity_poly.type
_entity_poly.pdbx_seq_one_letter_code
_entity_poly.pdbx_strand_id
1 'polypeptide(L)'
;MIRLTQDASGVRIETTAESGTEDSVNGGPVKPVETFTADYAIVAVPLSALRFCQFEPVLSYRKRRAIDELHYDSATKVLLEFKTRFWEQGPGGFTGGGCVSDSANRFTYFPSHVPGSPGGVVLASYTWSDEAMRWDALTLDERCYFALRNMADMFGPQVYTQFTGVGATQSWARARYALGEAVIFTPGQLHEHHLATSTVEGKAHFAGDHTSMKAAWIEGALESAVRSALEVAARA
;
A
#
# COMPACT_ATOMS: atom_id res chain seq x y z
N MET A 1 6.68 14.21 3.28
CA MET A 1 6.49 15.17 4.42
C MET A 1 7.36 14.71 5.57
N ILE A 2 8.06 15.64 6.21
CA ILE A 2 8.88 15.39 7.42
C ILE A 2 8.32 16.13 8.63
N ARG A 3 7.68 17.29 8.42
CA ARG A 3 7.08 18.09 9.48
C ARG A 3 5.82 18.81 8.99
N LEU A 4 4.84 18.94 9.87
CA LEU A 4 3.68 19.81 9.74
C LEU A 4 3.61 20.70 10.97
N THR A 5 3.72 22.02 10.76
CA THR A 5 3.55 23.05 11.79
C THR A 5 2.25 23.80 11.52
N GLN A 6 1.50 24.16 12.55
CA GLN A 6 0.25 24.91 12.39
C GLN A 6 0.07 25.92 13.52
N ASP A 7 -0.55 27.06 13.20
CA ASP A 7 -0.92 28.12 14.12
C ASP A 7 -2.22 28.82 13.68
N ALA A 8 -2.52 29.99 14.24
CA ALA A 8 -3.70 30.77 13.89
C ALA A 8 -3.70 31.19 12.40
N SER A 9 -2.52 31.40 11.77
CA SER A 9 -2.39 31.87 10.40
C SER A 9 -2.56 30.78 9.35
N GLY A 10 -2.28 29.50 9.67
CA GLY A 10 -2.38 28.42 8.70
C GLY A 10 -1.56 27.18 9.07
N VAL A 11 -1.19 26.44 8.03
CA VAL A 11 -0.31 25.28 8.13
C VAL A 11 0.94 25.48 7.29
N ARG A 12 2.04 24.92 7.75
CA ARG A 12 3.32 24.86 7.05
C ARG A 12 3.76 23.41 6.98
N ILE A 13 4.02 22.92 5.78
CA ILE A 13 4.45 21.53 5.52
C ILE A 13 5.87 21.57 4.96
N GLU A 14 6.76 20.81 5.59
CA GLU A 14 8.13 20.63 5.13
C GLU A 14 8.31 19.23 4.55
N THR A 15 8.97 19.15 3.39
CA THR A 15 9.27 17.90 2.71
C THR A 15 10.76 17.74 2.53
N THR A 16 11.21 16.53 2.22
CA THR A 16 12.58 16.24 1.84
C THR A 16 12.62 15.65 0.43
N ALA A 17 13.72 15.84 -0.29
CA ALA A 17 13.93 15.17 -1.56
C ALA A 17 14.01 13.65 -1.36
N GLU A 18 13.71 12.90 -2.41
CA GLU A 18 14.09 11.50 -2.47
C GLU A 18 15.63 11.39 -2.42
N SER A 19 16.16 10.87 -1.32
CA SER A 19 17.57 10.47 -1.30
C SER A 19 17.67 9.18 -2.11
N GLY A 20 18.24 9.27 -3.28
CA GLY A 20 18.35 8.14 -4.24
C GLY A 20 19.33 7.04 -3.84
N THR A 21 19.89 7.05 -2.63
CA THR A 21 20.83 6.01 -2.18
C THR A 21 20.65 5.76 -0.70
N GLU A 22 20.55 4.51 -0.33
CA GLU A 22 20.52 4.01 1.06
C GLU A 22 21.84 4.29 1.83
N ASP A 23 22.85 4.86 1.18
CA ASP A 23 24.23 4.89 1.67
C ASP A 23 24.70 6.21 2.30
N SER A 24 23.85 7.22 2.45
CA SER A 24 24.28 8.43 3.14
C SER A 24 23.76 8.53 4.58
N VAL A 25 24.23 7.64 5.44
CA VAL A 25 24.05 7.77 6.89
C VAL A 25 25.04 8.82 7.43
N ASN A 26 24.83 10.07 7.08
CA ASN A 26 25.56 11.18 7.70
C ASN A 26 24.91 11.68 8.99
N GLY A 27 24.16 10.85 9.70
CA GLY A 27 23.68 11.09 11.08
C GLY A 27 23.14 12.49 11.45
N GLY A 28 23.04 13.39 10.49
CA GLY A 28 22.59 14.75 10.68
C GLY A 28 21.06 14.89 10.52
N PRO A 29 20.47 15.97 11.03
CA PRO A 29 19.05 16.24 10.86
C PRO A 29 18.69 16.34 9.38
N VAL A 30 17.58 15.69 8.99
CA VAL A 30 17.04 15.78 7.63
C VAL A 30 16.68 17.23 7.34
N LYS A 31 17.31 17.84 6.33
CA LYS A 31 17.03 19.22 5.95
C LYS A 31 15.79 19.26 5.05
N PRO A 32 14.85 20.19 5.30
CA PRO A 32 13.75 20.42 4.38
C PRO A 32 14.29 20.89 3.03
N VAL A 33 13.68 20.35 1.96
CA VAL A 33 13.99 20.75 0.57
C VAL A 33 12.94 21.71 0.04
N GLU A 34 11.67 21.46 0.37
CA GLU A 34 10.56 22.30 -0.03
C GLU A 34 9.65 22.59 1.16
N THR A 35 9.04 23.75 1.12
CA THR A 35 8.07 24.21 2.12
C THR A 35 6.81 24.68 1.43
N PHE A 36 5.67 24.18 1.90
CA PHE A 36 4.34 24.57 1.46
C PHE A 36 3.57 25.25 2.59
N THR A 37 2.78 26.26 2.27
CA THR A 37 1.88 26.93 3.22
C THR A 37 0.47 26.96 2.69
N ALA A 38 -0.52 26.79 3.58
CA ALA A 38 -1.93 26.83 3.25
C ALA A 38 -2.76 27.17 4.50
N ASP A 39 -4.05 27.47 4.31
CA ASP A 39 -4.96 27.71 5.43
C ASP A 39 -5.28 26.42 6.19
N TYR A 40 -5.38 25.30 5.50
CA TYR A 40 -5.67 23.96 6.02
C TYR A 40 -4.83 22.90 5.32
N ALA A 41 -4.65 21.73 5.96
CA ALA A 41 -4.04 20.56 5.35
C ALA A 41 -4.96 19.35 5.46
N ILE A 42 -5.09 18.58 4.37
CA ILE A 42 -5.66 17.23 4.41
C ILE A 42 -4.50 16.22 4.37
N VAL A 43 -4.30 15.54 5.47
CA VAL A 43 -3.23 14.53 5.63
C VAL A 43 -3.79 13.18 5.19
N ALA A 44 -3.49 12.81 3.94
CA ALA A 44 -3.88 11.53 3.31
C ALA A 44 -2.70 10.55 3.23
N VAL A 45 -1.83 10.63 4.22
CA VAL A 45 -0.62 9.79 4.34
C VAL A 45 -0.94 8.59 5.22
N PRO A 46 -0.50 7.36 4.86
CA PRO A 46 -0.68 6.20 5.73
C PRO A 46 -0.13 6.45 7.14
N LEU A 47 -0.85 6.00 8.17
CA LEU A 47 -0.42 6.22 9.55
C LEU A 47 0.93 5.58 9.85
N SER A 48 1.26 4.46 9.21
CA SER A 48 2.58 3.82 9.25
C SER A 48 3.71 4.80 8.87
N ALA A 49 3.50 5.63 7.84
CA ALA A 49 4.44 6.65 7.41
C ALA A 49 4.43 7.89 8.31
N LEU A 50 3.28 8.23 8.92
CA LEU A 50 3.18 9.36 9.86
C LEU A 50 3.99 9.17 11.13
N ARG A 51 4.36 7.95 11.50
CA ARG A 51 5.29 7.66 12.61
C ARG A 51 6.62 8.38 12.49
N PHE A 52 7.02 8.72 11.27
CA PHE A 52 8.29 9.40 10.97
C PHE A 52 8.11 10.90 10.70
N CYS A 53 6.91 11.44 10.90
CA CYS A 53 6.61 12.85 10.70
C CYS A 53 6.51 13.57 12.04
N GLN A 54 6.98 14.82 12.07
CA GLN A 54 6.84 15.70 13.23
C GLN A 54 5.61 16.57 13.07
N PHE A 55 4.92 16.82 14.18
CA PHE A 55 3.75 17.70 14.26
C PHE A 55 3.95 18.76 15.35
N GLU A 56 3.71 20.02 15.01
CA GLU A 56 3.77 21.17 15.92
C GLU A 56 2.49 22.01 15.76
N PRO A 57 1.67 22.13 16.82
CA PRO A 57 1.80 21.47 18.13
C PRO A 57 1.68 19.94 18.00
N VAL A 58 2.16 19.25 19.01
CA VAL A 58 2.08 17.78 19.09
C VAL A 58 0.61 17.35 19.02
N LEU A 59 0.32 16.34 18.23
CA LEU A 59 -1.02 15.76 18.07
C LEU A 59 -1.55 15.25 19.42
N SER A 60 -2.87 15.17 19.55
CA SER A 60 -3.52 14.64 20.75
C SER A 60 -2.99 13.24 21.10
N TYR A 61 -3.03 12.90 22.38
CA TYR A 61 -2.59 11.59 22.87
C TYR A 61 -3.29 10.43 22.13
N ARG A 62 -4.61 10.56 21.88
CA ARG A 62 -5.38 9.54 21.18
C ARG A 62 -4.95 9.38 19.71
N LYS A 63 -4.69 10.48 19.02
CA LYS A 63 -4.21 10.46 17.63
C LYS A 63 -2.82 9.80 17.55
N ARG A 64 -1.90 10.15 18.43
CA ARG A 64 -0.57 9.55 18.48
C ARG A 64 -0.63 8.05 18.74
N ARG A 65 -1.46 7.61 19.70
CA ARG A 65 -1.69 6.17 19.92
C ARG A 65 -2.21 5.47 18.67
N ALA A 66 -3.17 6.06 17.97
CA ALA A 66 -3.67 5.47 16.72
C ALA A 66 -2.56 5.35 15.66
N ILE A 67 -1.70 6.36 15.53
CA ILE A 67 -0.54 6.33 14.61
C ILE A 67 0.45 5.22 15.00
N ASP A 68 0.73 5.06 16.29
CA ASP A 68 1.75 4.15 16.78
C ASP A 68 1.27 2.69 16.89
N GLU A 69 0.00 2.49 17.24
CA GLU A 69 -0.52 1.18 17.62
C GLU A 69 -1.28 0.47 16.50
N LEU A 70 -1.85 1.21 15.53
CA LEU A 70 -2.61 0.56 14.46
C LEU A 70 -1.73 -0.37 13.63
N HIS A 71 -2.27 -1.58 13.43
CA HIS A 71 -1.59 -2.59 12.64
C HIS A 71 -1.76 -2.30 11.15
N TYR A 72 -0.64 -2.13 10.47
CA TYR A 72 -0.54 -2.10 9.01
C TYR A 72 -0.01 -3.43 8.52
N ASP A 73 -0.81 -4.11 7.72
CA ASP A 73 -0.40 -5.41 7.20
C ASP A 73 0.63 -5.26 6.08
N SER A 74 1.46 -6.27 5.92
CA SER A 74 2.38 -6.37 4.78
C SER A 74 1.71 -7.10 3.63
N ALA A 75 2.05 -6.71 2.40
CA ALA A 75 1.66 -7.47 1.22
C ALA A 75 2.78 -7.49 0.19
N THR A 76 2.93 -8.64 -0.47
CA THR A 76 3.88 -8.81 -1.57
C THR A 76 3.17 -9.41 -2.77
N LYS A 77 3.41 -8.78 -3.93
CA LYS A 77 2.87 -9.19 -5.24
C LYS A 77 4.00 -9.62 -6.14
N VAL A 78 3.77 -10.70 -6.89
CA VAL A 78 4.64 -11.15 -7.99
C VAL A 78 3.80 -11.26 -9.24
N LEU A 79 4.19 -10.52 -10.29
CA LEU A 79 3.52 -10.51 -11.58
C LEU A 79 4.44 -11.20 -12.61
N LEU A 80 3.86 -12.03 -13.45
CA LEU A 80 4.56 -12.73 -14.51
C LEU A 80 3.86 -12.50 -15.85
N GLU A 81 4.64 -12.22 -16.90
CA GLU A 81 4.13 -12.02 -18.25
C GLU A 81 4.20 -13.31 -19.05
N PHE A 82 3.14 -13.61 -19.81
CA PHE A 82 3.02 -14.81 -20.64
C PHE A 82 2.75 -14.46 -22.10
N LYS A 83 3.34 -15.24 -23.03
CA LYS A 83 3.21 -15.09 -24.48
C LYS A 83 1.79 -15.24 -24.96
N THR A 84 1.04 -16.16 -24.33
CA THR A 84 -0.38 -16.39 -24.61
C THR A 84 -1.14 -16.52 -23.30
N ARG A 85 -2.44 -16.31 -23.36
CA ARG A 85 -3.35 -16.59 -22.24
C ARG A 85 -3.73 -18.06 -22.24
N PHE A 86 -2.75 -18.93 -21.94
CA PHE A 86 -2.93 -20.38 -21.97
C PHE A 86 -4.05 -20.86 -21.02
N TRP A 87 -4.35 -20.09 -19.97
CA TRP A 87 -5.44 -20.38 -19.04
C TRP A 87 -6.85 -20.21 -19.65
N GLU A 88 -6.98 -19.51 -20.78
CA GLU A 88 -8.24 -19.33 -21.50
C GLU A 88 -8.49 -20.46 -22.53
N GLN A 89 -7.51 -21.33 -22.74
CA GLN A 89 -7.52 -22.31 -23.82
C GLN A 89 -7.96 -23.70 -23.36
N GLY A 90 -8.59 -24.43 -24.26
CA GLY A 90 -8.96 -25.84 -24.07
C GLY A 90 -10.17 -26.06 -23.15
N PRO A 91 -10.53 -27.34 -22.94
CA PRO A 91 -11.59 -27.70 -22.00
C PRO A 91 -11.24 -27.27 -20.59
N GLY A 92 -12.14 -26.50 -19.97
CA GLY A 92 -11.89 -25.93 -18.63
C GLY A 92 -11.15 -24.60 -18.62
N GLY A 93 -10.88 -23.99 -19.79
CA GLY A 93 -10.35 -22.63 -19.89
C GLY A 93 -11.29 -21.61 -19.24
N PHE A 94 -10.71 -20.56 -18.67
CA PHE A 94 -11.46 -19.54 -17.96
C PHE A 94 -10.93 -18.14 -18.31
N THR A 95 -11.83 -17.15 -18.30
CA THR A 95 -11.51 -15.75 -18.58
C THR A 95 -11.63 -14.95 -17.30
N GLY A 96 -10.52 -14.36 -16.84
CA GLY A 96 -10.49 -13.60 -15.58
C GLY A 96 -10.58 -14.49 -14.34
N GLY A 97 -10.78 -13.86 -13.19
CA GLY A 97 -10.91 -14.54 -11.91
C GLY A 97 -9.59 -14.83 -11.22
N GLY A 98 -9.62 -15.72 -10.25
CA GLY A 98 -8.45 -16.10 -9.47
C GLY A 98 -8.63 -17.44 -8.78
N CYS A 99 -7.53 -17.94 -8.24
CA CYS A 99 -7.52 -19.13 -7.41
C CYS A 99 -6.76 -18.90 -6.11
N VAL A 100 -7.08 -19.71 -5.12
CA VAL A 100 -6.38 -19.80 -3.85
C VAL A 100 -5.78 -21.19 -3.73
N SER A 101 -4.53 -21.27 -3.33
CA SER A 101 -3.82 -22.54 -3.13
C SER A 101 -3.13 -22.59 -1.79
N ASP A 102 -2.76 -23.77 -1.36
CA ASP A 102 -1.89 -24.04 -0.20
C ASP A 102 -0.40 -23.85 -0.53
N SER A 103 -0.05 -23.63 -1.81
CA SER A 103 1.31 -23.29 -2.21
C SER A 103 1.73 -21.91 -1.67
N ALA A 104 3.01 -21.61 -1.74
CA ALA A 104 3.53 -20.30 -1.30
C ALA A 104 2.97 -19.11 -2.09
N ASN A 105 2.39 -19.32 -3.28
CA ASN A 105 1.74 -18.26 -4.06
C ASN A 105 0.46 -17.74 -3.40
N ARG A 106 -0.23 -18.54 -2.62
CA ARG A 106 -1.52 -18.27 -1.96
C ARG A 106 -2.60 -17.86 -2.94
N PHE A 107 -2.63 -16.59 -3.34
CA PHE A 107 -3.62 -16.05 -4.27
C PHE A 107 -2.97 -15.79 -5.62
N THR A 108 -3.59 -16.33 -6.67
CA THR A 108 -3.22 -16.07 -8.06
C THR A 108 -4.42 -15.45 -8.77
N TYR A 109 -4.22 -14.33 -9.47
CA TYR A 109 -5.29 -13.65 -10.20
C TYR A 109 -4.95 -13.50 -11.67
N PHE A 110 -5.96 -13.70 -12.50
CA PHE A 110 -5.92 -13.60 -13.95
C PHE A 110 -6.76 -12.41 -14.39
N PRO A 111 -6.14 -11.22 -14.53
CA PRO A 111 -6.87 -10.01 -14.91
C PRO A 111 -7.46 -10.14 -16.30
N SER A 112 -8.60 -9.48 -16.54
CA SER A 112 -9.12 -9.31 -17.90
C SER A 112 -8.17 -8.45 -18.71
N HIS A 113 -7.86 -8.87 -19.92
CA HIS A 113 -6.94 -8.19 -20.83
C HIS A 113 -7.69 -7.52 -21.98
N VAL A 114 -7.00 -6.61 -22.65
CA VAL A 114 -7.53 -5.96 -23.85
C VAL A 114 -7.80 -7.01 -24.91
N PRO A 115 -9.01 -7.03 -25.52
CA PRO A 115 -9.33 -7.92 -26.62
C PRO A 115 -8.29 -7.81 -27.76
N GLY A 116 -7.90 -8.96 -28.33
CA GLY A 116 -6.94 -9.02 -29.44
C GLY A 116 -5.47 -9.10 -29.03
N SER A 117 -5.12 -8.87 -27.78
CA SER A 117 -3.76 -9.15 -27.30
C SER A 117 -3.58 -10.66 -27.09
N PRO A 118 -2.55 -11.29 -27.68
CA PRO A 118 -2.32 -12.72 -27.50
C PRO A 118 -1.80 -13.08 -26.11
N GLY A 119 -1.01 -12.20 -25.51
CA GLY A 119 -0.37 -12.40 -24.21
C GLY A 119 -1.18 -11.84 -23.04
N GLY A 120 -0.64 -12.00 -21.86
CA GLY A 120 -1.23 -11.46 -20.65
C GLY A 120 -0.27 -11.46 -19.46
N VAL A 121 -0.58 -10.64 -18.46
CA VAL A 121 0.11 -10.61 -17.18
C VAL A 121 -0.76 -11.31 -16.15
N VAL A 122 -0.17 -12.18 -15.36
CA VAL A 122 -0.82 -12.85 -14.22
C VAL A 122 -0.24 -12.31 -12.94
N LEU A 123 -1.09 -11.97 -11.98
CA LEU A 123 -0.66 -11.79 -10.60
C LEU A 123 -0.44 -13.19 -10.01
N ALA A 124 0.77 -13.70 -10.17
CA ALA A 124 1.11 -15.09 -9.88
C ALA A 124 1.14 -15.40 -8.39
N SER A 125 1.50 -14.41 -7.58
CA SER A 125 1.45 -14.52 -6.12
C SER A 125 0.97 -13.21 -5.51
N TYR A 126 0.03 -13.32 -4.58
CA TYR A 126 -0.38 -12.25 -3.70
C TYR A 126 -0.50 -12.80 -2.28
N THR A 127 0.36 -12.31 -1.42
CA THR A 127 0.51 -12.80 -0.05
C THR A 127 0.43 -11.65 0.93
N TRP A 128 -0.01 -11.93 2.15
CA TRP A 128 -0.15 -10.97 3.25
C TRP A 128 0.55 -11.45 4.51
N SER A 129 0.76 -10.54 5.46
CA SER A 129 1.32 -10.78 6.79
C SER A 129 2.66 -11.53 6.72
N ASP A 130 2.82 -12.55 7.52
CA ASP A 130 4.04 -13.37 7.60
C ASP A 130 4.42 -14.03 6.27
N GLU A 131 3.44 -14.38 5.43
CA GLU A 131 3.72 -14.95 4.12
C GLU A 131 4.37 -13.90 3.19
N ALA A 132 3.90 -12.66 3.22
CA ALA A 132 4.50 -11.57 2.44
C ALA A 132 5.95 -11.31 2.88
N MET A 133 6.23 -11.36 4.18
CA MET A 133 7.57 -11.18 4.72
C MET A 133 8.55 -12.25 4.24
N ARG A 134 8.10 -13.50 4.07
CA ARG A 134 8.94 -14.57 3.50
C ARG A 134 9.32 -14.28 2.05
N TRP A 135 8.37 -13.79 1.25
CA TRP A 135 8.64 -13.36 -0.12
C TRP A 135 9.60 -12.16 -0.16
N ASP A 136 9.51 -11.25 0.80
CA ASP A 136 10.36 -10.06 0.87
C ASP A 136 11.84 -10.36 1.13
N ALA A 137 12.14 -11.51 1.70
CA ALA A 137 13.51 -11.99 1.90
C ALA A 137 14.17 -12.49 0.60
N LEU A 138 13.39 -12.73 -0.46
CA LEU A 138 13.87 -13.23 -1.74
C LEU A 138 14.23 -12.10 -2.71
N THR A 139 15.16 -12.35 -3.61
CA THR A 139 15.44 -11.47 -4.76
C THR A 139 14.30 -11.50 -5.77
N LEU A 140 14.29 -10.55 -6.72
CA LEU A 140 13.28 -10.53 -7.79
C LEU A 140 13.29 -11.85 -8.58
N ASP A 141 14.46 -12.33 -8.96
CA ASP A 141 14.62 -13.56 -9.75
C ASP A 141 14.09 -14.79 -9.00
N GLU A 142 14.42 -14.89 -7.70
CA GLU A 142 13.91 -15.97 -6.85
C GLU A 142 12.39 -15.91 -6.68
N ARG A 143 11.82 -14.71 -6.50
CA ARG A 143 10.36 -14.54 -6.43
C ARG A 143 9.69 -15.00 -7.72
N CYS A 144 10.21 -14.57 -8.87
CA CYS A 144 9.69 -14.98 -10.18
C CYS A 144 9.83 -16.49 -10.38
N TYR A 145 10.98 -17.06 -10.05
CA TYR A 145 11.23 -18.50 -10.17
C TYR A 145 10.27 -19.34 -9.32
N PHE A 146 10.12 -19.02 -8.02
CA PHE A 146 9.25 -19.78 -7.15
C PHE A 146 7.77 -19.59 -7.51
N ALA A 147 7.35 -18.38 -7.89
CA ALA A 147 5.99 -18.13 -8.33
C ALA A 147 5.67 -18.93 -9.60
N LEU A 148 6.59 -18.95 -10.57
CA LEU A 148 6.45 -19.71 -11.82
C LEU A 148 6.38 -21.20 -11.57
N ARG A 149 7.25 -21.73 -10.70
CA ARG A 149 7.25 -23.16 -10.33
C ARG A 149 5.92 -23.57 -9.71
N ASN A 150 5.42 -22.81 -8.72
CA ASN A 150 4.15 -23.11 -8.08
C ASN A 150 2.97 -22.99 -9.05
N MET A 151 3.03 -22.08 -10.03
CA MET A 151 2.04 -22.05 -11.12
C MET A 151 2.13 -23.28 -12.01
N ALA A 152 3.33 -23.78 -12.30
CA ALA A 152 3.50 -24.99 -13.12
C ALA A 152 2.95 -26.25 -12.41
N ASP A 153 3.04 -26.32 -11.09
CA ASP A 153 2.43 -27.38 -10.28
C ASP A 153 0.89 -27.37 -10.40
N MET A 154 0.28 -26.18 -10.54
CA MET A 154 -1.18 -26.03 -10.65
C MET A 154 -1.69 -26.16 -12.11
N PHE A 155 -0.98 -25.56 -13.06
CA PHE A 155 -1.44 -25.38 -14.44
C PHE A 155 -0.66 -26.20 -15.46
N GLY A 156 0.32 -27.00 -15.02
CA GLY A 156 1.14 -27.85 -15.87
C GLY A 156 2.38 -27.17 -16.47
N PRO A 157 3.25 -27.97 -17.12
CA PRO A 157 4.57 -27.52 -17.56
C PRO A 157 4.55 -26.48 -18.68
N GLN A 158 3.41 -26.26 -19.35
CA GLN A 158 3.27 -25.20 -20.35
C GLN A 158 3.54 -23.81 -19.77
N VAL A 159 3.37 -23.63 -18.47
CA VAL A 159 3.69 -22.37 -17.75
C VAL A 159 5.11 -21.92 -18.08
N TYR A 160 6.10 -22.83 -18.05
CA TYR A 160 7.50 -22.50 -18.35
C TYR A 160 7.70 -22.08 -19.82
N THR A 161 7.06 -22.74 -20.77
CA THR A 161 7.22 -22.42 -22.20
C THR A 161 6.50 -21.15 -22.60
N GLN A 162 5.43 -20.81 -21.91
CA GLN A 162 4.64 -19.60 -22.13
C GLN A 162 5.20 -18.36 -21.43
N PHE A 163 6.02 -18.50 -20.40
CA PHE A 163 6.65 -17.38 -19.72
C PHE A 163 7.57 -16.60 -20.66
N THR A 164 7.48 -15.27 -20.68
CA THR A 164 8.28 -14.40 -21.56
C THR A 164 9.68 -14.14 -21.01
N GLY A 165 9.93 -14.45 -19.74
CA GLY A 165 11.13 -14.05 -19.01
C GLY A 165 10.96 -12.72 -18.26
N VAL A 166 9.80 -12.07 -18.41
CA VAL A 166 9.52 -10.77 -17.76
C VAL A 166 8.66 -10.98 -16.51
N GLY A 167 9.18 -10.51 -15.39
CA GLY A 167 8.48 -10.50 -14.11
C GLY A 167 8.69 -9.20 -13.35
N ALA A 168 7.74 -8.87 -12.48
CA ALA A 168 7.80 -7.72 -11.60
C ALA A 168 7.34 -8.10 -10.19
N THR A 169 7.81 -7.37 -9.19
CA THR A 169 7.39 -7.57 -7.81
C THR A 169 7.15 -6.24 -7.11
N GLN A 170 6.20 -6.23 -6.21
CA GLN A 170 5.92 -5.10 -5.32
C GLN A 170 5.77 -5.61 -3.89
N SER A 171 6.64 -5.15 -3.00
CA SER A 171 6.47 -5.25 -1.54
C SER A 171 5.95 -3.92 -1.01
N TRP A 172 4.76 -3.93 -0.43
CA TRP A 172 4.17 -2.71 0.13
C TRP A 172 4.80 -2.35 1.48
N ALA A 173 5.24 -3.32 2.27
CA ALA A 173 5.95 -3.07 3.52
C ALA A 173 7.30 -2.37 3.31
N ARG A 174 7.95 -2.62 2.16
CA ARG A 174 9.23 -1.99 1.76
C ARG A 174 9.04 -0.73 0.93
N ALA A 175 7.82 -0.40 0.55
CA ALA A 175 7.53 0.82 -0.19
C ALA A 175 7.62 2.03 0.74
N ARG A 176 8.62 2.90 0.51
CA ARG A 176 9.01 4.01 1.38
C ARG A 176 7.87 4.90 1.86
N TYR A 177 6.86 5.12 1.02
CA TYR A 177 5.75 6.03 1.32
C TYR A 177 4.48 5.31 1.78
N ALA A 178 4.47 3.97 1.77
CA ALA A 178 3.35 3.16 2.23
C ALA A 178 3.67 2.50 3.58
N LEU A 179 4.84 1.84 3.70
CA LEU A 179 5.29 1.11 4.90
C LEU A 179 4.23 0.13 5.42
N GLY A 180 3.55 -0.51 4.47
CA GLY A 180 2.44 -1.44 4.67
C GLY A 180 1.46 -1.36 3.51
N GLU A 181 0.56 -2.33 3.40
CA GLU A 181 -0.49 -2.33 2.38
C GLU A 181 -1.68 -1.49 2.82
N ALA A 182 -2.22 -1.82 3.97
CA ALA A 182 -3.41 -1.19 4.52
C ALA A 182 -3.51 -1.43 6.04
N VAL A 183 -4.35 -0.66 6.69
CA VAL A 183 -4.75 -0.91 8.07
C VAL A 183 -5.66 -2.14 8.12
N ILE A 184 -5.25 -3.15 8.90
CA ILE A 184 -6.07 -4.30 9.27
C ILE A 184 -6.25 -4.28 10.78
N PHE A 185 -7.42 -3.83 11.23
CA PHE A 185 -7.70 -3.72 12.66
C PHE A 185 -7.61 -5.09 13.35
N THR A 186 -6.70 -5.22 14.29
CA THR A 186 -6.69 -6.37 15.19
C THR A 186 -7.81 -6.26 16.22
N PRO A 187 -8.14 -7.34 16.98
CA PRO A 187 -9.22 -7.31 17.95
C PRO A 187 -9.15 -6.11 18.91
N GLY A 188 -10.21 -5.33 18.98
CA GLY A 188 -10.33 -4.15 19.82
C GLY A 188 -9.87 -2.84 19.17
N GLN A 189 -8.95 -2.86 18.22
CA GLN A 189 -8.37 -1.64 17.64
C GLN A 189 -9.37 -0.74 16.94
N LEU A 190 -10.36 -1.31 16.23
CA LEU A 190 -11.39 -0.52 15.58
C LEU A 190 -12.16 0.32 16.61
N HIS A 191 -12.58 -0.29 17.70
CA HIS A 191 -13.33 0.40 18.77
C HIS A 191 -12.47 1.48 19.44
N GLU A 192 -11.20 1.20 19.70
CA GLU A 192 -10.30 2.08 20.44
C GLU A 192 -9.82 3.27 19.61
N HIS A 193 -9.52 3.06 18.32
CA HIS A 193 -8.77 4.04 17.52
C HIS A 193 -9.56 4.71 16.40
N HIS A 194 -10.69 4.13 15.93
CA HIS A 194 -11.38 4.64 14.74
C HIS A 194 -11.70 6.13 14.81
N LEU A 195 -12.29 6.60 15.92
CA LEU A 195 -12.60 8.03 16.07
C LEU A 195 -11.33 8.90 16.08
N ALA A 196 -10.27 8.41 16.71
CA ALA A 196 -9.01 9.14 16.76
C ALA A 196 -8.35 9.29 15.39
N THR A 197 -8.47 8.29 14.50
CA THR A 197 -7.88 8.38 13.15
C THR A 197 -8.50 9.50 12.32
N SER A 198 -9.80 9.74 12.43
CA SER A 198 -10.53 10.72 11.62
C SER A 198 -10.63 12.12 12.27
N THR A 199 -10.44 12.24 13.59
CA THR A 199 -10.59 13.51 14.30
C THR A 199 -9.64 14.57 13.76
N VAL A 200 -10.16 15.77 13.52
CA VAL A 200 -9.39 16.94 13.10
C VAL A 200 -8.50 17.42 14.23
N GLU A 201 -7.27 17.77 13.93
CA GLU A 201 -6.29 18.34 14.88
C GLU A 201 -5.93 19.77 14.44
N GLY A 202 -6.61 20.76 15.01
CA GLY A 202 -6.44 22.16 14.62
C GLY A 202 -6.85 22.41 13.18
N LYS A 203 -5.89 22.70 12.30
CA LYS A 203 -6.09 22.92 10.84
C LYS A 203 -5.69 21.71 10.00
N ALA A 204 -5.27 20.61 10.63
CA ALA A 204 -4.95 19.35 9.97
C ALA A 204 -6.16 18.41 10.00
N HIS A 205 -6.67 18.06 8.83
CA HIS A 205 -7.72 17.07 8.58
C HIS A 205 -7.09 15.76 8.15
N PHE A 206 -7.74 14.63 8.38
CA PHE A 206 -7.17 13.32 8.09
C PHE A 206 -8.08 12.53 7.18
N ALA A 207 -7.52 12.01 6.08
CA ALA A 207 -8.19 11.16 5.10
C ALA A 207 -7.37 9.90 4.83
N GLY A 208 -8.01 8.91 4.25
CA GLY A 208 -7.45 7.60 3.92
C GLY A 208 -8.41 6.52 4.40
N ASP A 209 -8.29 5.32 3.87
CA ASP A 209 -9.09 4.15 4.25
C ASP A 209 -9.04 3.88 5.77
N HIS A 210 -7.90 4.14 6.40
CA HIS A 210 -7.68 4.01 7.84
C HIS A 210 -8.52 4.96 8.69
N THR A 211 -9.15 5.96 8.09
CA THR A 211 -10.09 6.90 8.76
C THR A 211 -11.56 6.58 8.50
N SER A 212 -11.85 5.46 7.83
CA SER A 212 -13.18 4.98 7.48
C SER A 212 -13.47 3.61 8.15
N MET A 213 -14.74 3.30 8.29
CA MET A 213 -15.21 1.95 8.69
C MET A 213 -14.96 0.89 7.60
N LYS A 214 -14.62 1.32 6.38
CA LYS A 214 -14.26 0.48 5.24
C LYS A 214 -12.74 0.49 5.01
N ALA A 215 -11.97 0.27 6.08
CA ALA A 215 -10.51 0.19 5.99
C ALA A 215 -10.06 -0.86 4.97
N ALA A 216 -8.89 -0.68 4.38
CA ALA A 216 -8.31 -1.52 3.34
C ALA A 216 -9.07 -1.53 1.98
N TRP A 217 -10.03 -0.61 1.78
CA TRP A 217 -10.81 -0.51 0.55
C TRP A 217 -10.77 0.90 -0.05
N ILE A 218 -10.81 0.97 -1.38
CA ILE A 218 -10.84 2.24 -2.13
C ILE A 218 -12.05 3.07 -1.72
N GLU A 219 -13.22 2.46 -1.52
CA GLU A 219 -14.44 3.13 -1.07
C GLU A 219 -14.26 3.83 0.27
N GLY A 220 -13.51 3.23 1.19
CA GLY A 220 -13.20 3.86 2.48
C GLY A 220 -12.33 5.10 2.32
N ALA A 221 -11.34 5.04 1.43
CA ALA A 221 -10.52 6.20 1.10
C ALA A 221 -11.34 7.33 0.46
N LEU A 222 -12.22 7.00 -0.50
CA LEU A 222 -13.11 7.97 -1.17
C LEU A 222 -14.10 8.61 -0.19
N GLU A 223 -14.74 7.82 0.66
CA GLU A 223 -15.65 8.31 1.71
C GLU A 223 -14.93 9.30 2.64
N SER A 224 -13.74 8.95 3.08
CA SER A 224 -12.94 9.80 3.96
C SER A 224 -12.46 11.09 3.28
N ALA A 225 -12.16 11.03 1.97
CA ALA A 225 -11.77 12.21 1.19
C ALA A 225 -12.92 13.21 1.10
N VAL A 226 -14.14 12.75 0.79
CA VAL A 226 -15.33 13.59 0.74
C VAL A 226 -15.61 14.23 2.11
N ARG A 227 -15.55 13.44 3.19
CA ARG A 227 -15.71 13.95 4.56
C ARG A 227 -14.69 15.06 4.86
N SER A 228 -13.41 14.81 4.62
CA SER A 228 -12.36 15.78 4.91
C SER A 228 -12.47 17.06 4.08
N ALA A 229 -12.88 16.93 2.81
CA ALA A 229 -13.13 18.10 1.95
C ALA A 229 -14.29 18.97 2.47
N LEU A 230 -15.39 18.33 2.92
CA LEU A 230 -16.53 19.03 3.52
C LEU A 230 -16.18 19.69 4.85
N GLU A 231 -15.35 19.05 5.67
CA GLU A 231 -14.84 19.61 6.92
C GLU A 231 -14.02 20.87 6.68
N VAL A 232 -13.16 20.89 5.65
CA VAL A 232 -12.40 22.09 5.25
C VAL A 232 -13.35 23.17 4.72
N ALA A 233 -14.25 22.84 3.79
CA ALA A 233 -15.18 23.79 3.22
C ALA A 233 -16.09 24.47 4.26
N ALA A 234 -16.44 23.77 5.35
CA ALA A 234 -17.24 24.34 6.44
C ALA A 234 -16.44 25.31 7.35
N ARG A 235 -15.12 25.40 7.18
CA ARG A 235 -14.23 26.26 8.00
C ARG A 235 -13.58 27.39 7.17
N ALA A 236 -13.61 27.26 5.86
CA ALA A 236 -13.13 28.28 4.91
C ALA A 236 -14.17 29.40 4.74
#